data_42ef0cdefb6bd9bb1f8d77299fb6d57f
#
_entry.id   42ef0cdefb6bd9bb1f8d77299fb6d57f
#
_cell.length_a   1.000
_cell.length_b   1.000
_cell.length_c   1.000
_cell.angle_alpha   90.00
_cell.angle_beta   90.00
_cell.angle_gamma   90.00
#
_symmetry.space_group_name_H-M   'P 1'
#
loop_
_entity.id
_entity.type
_entity.pdbx_description
1 polymer ?
#
loop_
_entity_poly.entity_id
_entity_poly.type
_entity_poly.pdbx_seq_one_letter_code
_entity_poly.pdbx_strand_id
1 'polypeptide(L)'
;MYVEKNNLSVQFLLTSALGIDVYFEREDIHSISEEGELLLTLLASFAQEESRSISENVKWGIRKRFEKGIPNGHKAPYGYEWDGEMYRAIPEQGEVIKEIFAKYLSGASAYGIAKELSERGITGQKGVPMDDSTIKFILTTPSYTGSMLLQKNFISEGHTRKRNKGELPMYMVEGMFEPLITQEDFEKAQAIRAERAEKAANKNPVLTAFSGMVKCGECGCSVSRRTTKYGKRWNCNTRERKGMDVCGLRPVYKSELEQASAAALGLDAFDGEAVKREVGQIVMNADSIEFRLKNGKVKKIMRAYQRGRSAFSQKITCGCCGRKLECDY
;
A
#
# COMPACT_ATOMS: atom_id res chain seq x y z
N MET A 1 -24.46 16.47 -28.99
CA MET A 1 -23.70 15.56 -28.13
C MET A 1 -22.60 16.38 -27.46
N TYR A 2 -22.70 16.63 -26.14
CA TYR A 2 -21.71 17.42 -25.40
C TYR A 2 -20.43 16.60 -25.29
N VAL A 3 -19.37 17.06 -25.92
CA VAL A 3 -18.04 16.44 -25.83
C VAL A 3 -17.26 17.15 -24.72
N GLU A 4 -16.89 16.40 -23.67
CA GLU A 4 -16.04 16.94 -22.60
C GLU A 4 -14.70 17.42 -23.16
N LYS A 5 -14.29 18.62 -22.76
CA LYS A 5 -13.09 19.34 -23.24
C LYS A 5 -11.75 18.58 -23.19
N ASN A 6 -11.68 17.46 -22.49
CA ASN A 6 -10.42 16.70 -22.32
C ASN A 6 -10.15 15.64 -23.40
N ASN A 7 -11.03 15.48 -24.39
CA ASN A 7 -10.92 14.44 -25.41
C ASN A 7 -10.89 14.97 -26.85
N LEU A 8 -10.92 16.29 -27.04
CA LEU A 8 -10.97 16.87 -28.37
C LEU A 8 -9.77 16.47 -29.25
N SER A 9 -8.55 16.47 -28.67
CA SER A 9 -7.33 16.12 -29.43
C SER A 9 -7.30 14.65 -29.87
N VAL A 10 -7.79 13.73 -29.02
CA VAL A 10 -7.83 12.29 -29.34
C VAL A 10 -8.93 11.98 -30.35
N GLN A 11 -10.10 12.60 -30.19
CA GLN A 11 -11.21 12.44 -31.12
C GLN A 11 -10.89 13.04 -32.49
N PHE A 12 -10.21 14.18 -32.52
CA PHE A 12 -9.75 14.80 -33.75
C PHE A 12 -8.73 13.91 -34.48
N LEU A 13 -7.74 13.36 -33.80
CA LEU A 13 -6.79 12.41 -34.37
C LEU A 13 -7.47 11.14 -34.90
N LEU A 14 -8.49 10.64 -34.22
CA LEU A 14 -9.24 9.47 -34.65
C LEU A 14 -10.12 9.77 -35.88
N THR A 15 -10.81 10.93 -35.94
CA THR A 15 -11.64 11.32 -37.07
C THR A 15 -10.81 11.62 -38.30
N SER A 16 -9.67 12.29 -38.14
CA SER A 16 -8.71 12.56 -39.22
C SER A 16 -8.11 11.26 -39.80
N ALA A 17 -7.74 10.29 -38.91
CA ALA A 17 -7.23 9.00 -39.36
C ALA A 17 -8.28 8.13 -40.09
N LEU A 18 -9.56 8.36 -39.83
CA LEU A 18 -10.69 7.68 -40.49
C LEU A 18 -11.21 8.42 -41.70
N GLY A 19 -10.62 9.57 -42.07
CA GLY A 19 -11.06 10.40 -43.18
C GLY A 19 -12.43 11.04 -42.98
N ILE A 20 -12.86 11.22 -41.72
CA ILE A 20 -14.14 11.84 -41.40
C ILE A 20 -13.95 13.34 -41.21
N ASP A 21 -14.59 14.14 -42.07
CA ASP A 21 -14.61 15.60 -41.92
C ASP A 21 -15.50 16.04 -40.77
N VAL A 22 -14.96 16.92 -39.92
CA VAL A 22 -15.69 17.58 -38.83
C VAL A 22 -15.76 19.07 -39.16
N TYR A 23 -16.96 19.58 -39.35
CA TYR A 23 -17.19 21.01 -39.57
C TYR A 23 -17.40 21.71 -38.22
N PHE A 24 -16.58 22.70 -37.95
CA PHE A 24 -16.67 23.59 -36.80
C PHE A 24 -17.48 24.83 -37.19
N GLU A 25 -18.77 24.80 -36.93
CA GLU A 25 -19.74 25.81 -37.36
C GLU A 25 -19.40 27.23 -36.87
N ARG A 26 -18.85 27.34 -35.66
CA ARG A 26 -18.52 28.63 -35.06
C ARG A 26 -17.32 29.32 -35.65
N GLU A 27 -16.34 28.53 -36.05
CA GLU A 27 -15.07 28.97 -36.60
C GLU A 27 -15.07 28.90 -38.16
N ASP A 28 -16.13 28.34 -38.76
CA ASP A 28 -16.28 28.10 -40.18
C ASP A 28 -15.13 27.29 -40.79
N ILE A 29 -14.78 26.17 -40.14
CA ILE A 29 -13.58 25.38 -40.47
C ILE A 29 -13.95 23.91 -40.72
N HIS A 30 -13.41 23.35 -41.80
CA HIS A 30 -13.40 21.93 -42.12
C HIS A 30 -12.12 21.26 -41.62
N SER A 31 -12.22 20.18 -40.85
CA SER A 31 -11.07 19.50 -40.21
C SER A 31 -10.09 18.90 -41.21
N ILE A 32 -10.54 18.57 -42.44
CA ILE A 32 -9.73 17.90 -43.46
C ILE A 32 -9.03 18.92 -44.39
N SER A 33 -9.42 20.20 -44.35
CA SER A 33 -8.73 21.22 -45.15
C SER A 33 -7.34 21.51 -44.58
N GLU A 34 -6.34 21.81 -45.47
CA GLU A 34 -4.98 22.16 -45.02
C GLU A 34 -4.98 23.37 -44.07
N GLU A 35 -5.83 24.36 -44.34
CA GLU A 35 -6.02 25.53 -43.51
C GLU A 35 -6.69 25.14 -42.14
N GLY A 36 -7.64 24.21 -42.17
CA GLY A 36 -8.31 23.69 -41.00
C GLY A 36 -7.37 22.92 -40.10
N GLU A 37 -6.52 22.06 -40.63
CA GLU A 37 -5.54 21.30 -39.86
C GLU A 37 -4.54 22.22 -39.13
N LEU A 38 -4.02 23.24 -39.89
CA LEU A 38 -3.13 24.23 -39.30
C LEU A 38 -3.81 25.01 -38.16
N LEU A 39 -5.02 25.50 -38.40
CA LEU A 39 -5.75 26.31 -37.45
C LEU A 39 -6.16 25.51 -36.20
N LEU A 40 -6.61 24.27 -36.37
CA LEU A 40 -6.93 23.38 -35.26
C LEU A 40 -5.70 23.01 -34.43
N THR A 41 -4.55 22.82 -35.08
CA THR A 41 -3.27 22.61 -34.40
C THR A 41 -2.86 23.81 -33.54
N LEU A 42 -3.01 25.02 -34.12
CA LEU A 42 -2.75 26.26 -33.40
C LEU A 42 -3.71 26.45 -32.20
N LEU A 43 -5.02 26.23 -32.40
CA LEU A 43 -6.03 26.34 -31.34
C LEU A 43 -5.77 25.32 -30.24
N ALA A 44 -5.42 24.07 -30.57
CA ALA A 44 -5.05 23.05 -29.60
C ALA A 44 -3.81 23.44 -28.79
N SER A 45 -2.80 24.02 -29.47
CA SER A 45 -1.58 24.51 -28.81
C SER A 45 -1.86 25.66 -27.85
N PHE A 46 -2.70 26.63 -28.26
CA PHE A 46 -3.12 27.73 -27.40
C PHE A 46 -3.92 27.23 -26.19
N ALA A 47 -4.87 26.32 -26.37
CA ALA A 47 -5.65 25.74 -25.29
C ALA A 47 -4.77 24.97 -24.27
N GLN A 48 -3.75 24.25 -24.77
CA GLN A 48 -2.79 23.55 -23.95
C GLN A 48 -1.92 24.52 -23.13
N GLU A 49 -1.43 25.60 -23.76
CA GLU A 49 -0.60 26.60 -23.09
C GLU A 49 -1.41 27.41 -22.08
N GLU A 50 -2.66 27.75 -22.37
CA GLU A 50 -3.58 28.38 -21.42
C GLU A 50 -3.80 27.49 -20.19
N SER A 51 -4.09 26.21 -20.40
CA SER A 51 -4.26 25.23 -19.30
C SER A 51 -2.99 25.11 -18.45
N ARG A 52 -1.81 25.09 -19.08
CA ARG A 52 -0.52 25.08 -18.40
C ARG A 52 -0.32 26.34 -17.56
N SER A 53 -0.54 27.51 -18.15
CA SER A 53 -0.41 28.80 -17.47
C SER A 53 -1.32 28.91 -16.26
N ILE A 54 -2.59 28.53 -16.38
CA ILE A 54 -3.53 28.47 -15.25
C ILE A 54 -3.00 27.54 -14.15
N SER A 55 -2.53 26.35 -14.50
CA SER A 55 -1.98 25.39 -13.54
C SER A 55 -0.77 25.95 -12.79
N GLU A 56 0.15 26.60 -13.50
CA GLU A 56 1.34 27.22 -12.92
C GLU A 56 0.97 28.39 -11.98
N ASN A 57 0.04 29.23 -12.38
CA ASN A 57 -0.46 30.34 -11.56
C ASN A 57 -1.12 29.82 -10.26
N VAL A 58 -1.92 28.78 -10.32
CA VAL A 58 -2.51 28.14 -9.14
C VAL A 58 -1.44 27.57 -8.22
N LYS A 59 -0.45 26.84 -8.77
CA LYS A 59 0.68 26.31 -8.00
C LYS A 59 1.49 27.41 -7.33
N TRP A 60 1.77 28.48 -8.05
CA TRP A 60 2.46 29.66 -7.52
C TRP A 60 1.66 30.31 -6.37
N GLY A 61 0.36 30.54 -6.56
CA GLY A 61 -0.51 31.12 -5.53
C GLY A 61 -0.57 30.25 -4.26
N ILE A 62 -0.61 28.92 -4.39
CA ILE A 62 -0.55 27.99 -3.25
C ILE A 62 0.80 28.11 -2.53
N ARG A 63 1.93 28.15 -3.26
CA ARG A 63 3.26 28.32 -2.65
C ARG A 63 3.36 29.63 -1.88
N LYS A 64 2.86 30.73 -2.45
CA LYS A 64 2.85 32.05 -1.78
C LYS A 64 2.01 32.05 -0.50
N ARG A 65 0.91 31.30 -0.47
CA ARG A 65 0.15 31.12 0.78
C ARG A 65 0.95 30.32 1.80
N PHE A 66 1.61 29.24 1.42
CA PHE A 66 2.45 28.46 2.33
C PHE A 66 3.64 29.26 2.88
N GLU A 67 4.28 30.12 2.08
CA GLU A 67 5.31 31.05 2.54
C GLU A 67 4.79 32.01 3.64
N LYS A 68 3.51 32.39 3.57
CA LYS A 68 2.83 33.23 4.57
C LYS A 68 2.23 32.43 5.75
N GLY A 69 2.48 31.12 5.82
CA GLY A 69 1.92 30.25 6.85
C GLY A 69 0.43 29.91 6.68
N ILE A 70 -0.18 30.22 5.53
CA ILE A 70 -1.61 30.02 5.29
C ILE A 70 -1.82 28.64 4.66
N PRO A 71 -2.62 27.73 5.29
CA PRO A 71 -2.89 26.40 4.75
C PRO A 71 -3.77 26.47 3.51
N ASN A 72 -3.66 25.43 2.66
CA ASN A 72 -4.55 25.25 1.52
C ASN A 72 -5.66 24.24 1.85
N GLY A 73 -6.68 24.70 2.54
CA GLY A 73 -7.80 23.92 3.05
C GLY A 73 -7.64 23.52 4.51
N HIS A 74 -8.75 23.18 5.15
CA HIS A 74 -8.88 22.99 6.60
C HIS A 74 -9.23 21.54 6.97
N LYS A 75 -8.61 20.56 6.32
CA LYS A 75 -8.82 19.16 6.69
C LYS A 75 -8.13 18.85 8.01
N ALA A 76 -8.93 18.70 9.07
CA ALA A 76 -8.45 18.35 10.39
C ALA A 76 -7.90 16.91 10.43
N PRO A 77 -6.78 16.65 11.12
CA PRO A 77 -6.36 15.31 11.49
C PRO A 77 -7.31 14.72 12.56
N TYR A 78 -7.23 13.42 12.81
CA TYR A 78 -7.97 12.79 13.91
C TYR A 78 -7.64 13.47 15.24
N GLY A 79 -8.62 13.72 16.06
CA GLY A 79 -8.46 14.41 17.34
C GLY A 79 -8.72 15.92 17.28
N TYR A 80 -8.98 16.47 16.10
CA TYR A 80 -9.22 17.90 15.94
C TYR A 80 -10.40 18.22 15.04
N GLU A 81 -10.97 19.41 15.30
CA GLU A 81 -11.93 20.09 14.43
C GLU A 81 -11.47 21.53 14.15
N TRP A 82 -11.92 22.11 13.05
CA TRP A 82 -11.63 23.49 12.67
C TRP A 82 -12.70 24.43 13.23
N ASP A 83 -12.33 25.41 14.04
CA ASP A 83 -13.27 26.37 14.67
C ASP A 83 -13.45 27.68 13.87
N GLY A 84 -12.74 27.85 12.76
CA GLY A 84 -12.71 29.05 11.95
C GLY A 84 -11.39 29.81 12.02
N GLU A 85 -10.60 29.64 13.08
CA GLU A 85 -9.33 30.29 13.32
C GLU A 85 -8.17 29.32 13.54
N MET A 86 -8.41 28.29 14.35
CA MET A 86 -7.42 27.24 14.64
C MET A 86 -8.06 25.86 14.77
N TYR A 87 -7.25 24.84 14.90
CA TYR A 87 -7.73 23.46 15.14
C TYR A 87 -7.85 23.20 16.64
N ARG A 88 -9.08 23.02 17.13
CA ARG A 88 -9.38 22.68 18.52
C ARG A 88 -9.40 21.17 18.71
N ALA A 89 -8.95 20.75 19.89
CA ALA A 89 -8.99 19.34 20.25
C ALA A 89 -10.42 18.88 20.54
N ILE A 90 -10.79 17.75 19.97
CA ILE A 90 -12.02 17.02 20.35
C ILE A 90 -11.68 16.19 21.60
N PRO A 91 -12.27 16.45 22.77
CA PRO A 91 -11.81 15.89 24.04
C PRO A 91 -11.66 14.37 24.02
N GLU A 92 -12.69 13.65 23.56
CA GLU A 92 -12.67 12.17 23.52
C GLU A 92 -11.57 11.63 22.60
N GLN A 93 -11.40 12.21 21.42
CA GLN A 93 -10.37 11.80 20.47
C GLN A 93 -8.97 12.25 20.90
N GLY A 94 -8.89 13.39 21.59
CA GLY A 94 -7.64 13.90 22.16
C GLY A 94 -7.07 12.96 23.22
N GLU A 95 -7.91 12.40 24.09
CA GLU A 95 -7.49 11.40 25.07
C GLU A 95 -6.97 10.12 24.38
N VAL A 96 -7.59 9.69 23.29
CA VAL A 96 -7.08 8.55 22.49
C VAL A 96 -5.68 8.84 21.92
N ILE A 97 -5.43 10.08 21.46
CA ILE A 97 -4.09 10.47 20.97
C ILE A 97 -3.06 10.44 22.11
N LYS A 98 -3.38 10.99 23.27
CA LYS A 98 -2.50 10.92 24.45
C LYS A 98 -2.20 9.49 24.85
N GLU A 99 -3.22 8.62 24.85
CA GLU A 99 -3.08 7.19 25.13
C GLU A 99 -2.15 6.49 24.13
N ILE A 100 -2.29 6.78 22.83
CA ILE A 100 -1.43 6.23 21.77
C ILE A 100 0.04 6.58 22.02
N PHE A 101 0.34 7.86 22.32
CA PHE A 101 1.70 8.29 22.61
C PHE A 101 2.24 7.67 23.89
N ALA A 102 1.47 7.69 24.98
CA ALA A 102 1.88 7.09 26.26
C ALA A 102 2.23 5.59 26.10
N LYS A 103 1.38 4.82 25.44
CA LYS A 103 1.63 3.39 25.17
C LYS A 103 2.84 3.17 24.26
N TYR A 104 3.04 4.01 23.26
CA TYR A 104 4.19 3.89 22.38
C TYR A 104 5.51 4.19 23.11
N LEU A 105 5.52 5.20 23.95
CA LEU A 105 6.66 5.57 24.83
C LEU A 105 6.97 4.50 25.86
N SER A 106 5.96 3.80 26.38
CA SER A 106 6.14 2.64 27.27
C SER A 106 6.63 1.36 26.56
N GLY A 107 6.84 1.41 25.23
CA GLY A 107 7.42 0.32 24.47
C GLY A 107 6.45 -0.50 23.62
N ALA A 108 5.14 -0.23 23.67
CA ALA A 108 4.16 -0.94 22.85
C ALA A 108 4.44 -0.77 21.35
N SER A 109 4.04 -1.77 20.55
CA SER A 109 4.14 -1.69 19.08
C SER A 109 2.91 -0.99 18.51
N ALA A 110 3.08 -0.31 17.36
CA ALA A 110 1.95 0.32 16.65
C ALA A 110 0.82 -0.69 16.33
N TYR A 111 1.18 -1.92 15.99
CA TYR A 111 0.23 -3.01 15.77
C TYR A 111 -0.52 -3.40 17.06
N GLY A 112 0.18 -3.51 18.19
CA GLY A 112 -0.44 -3.85 19.49
C GLY A 112 -1.43 -2.76 19.94
N ILE A 113 -1.05 -1.49 19.80
CA ILE A 113 -1.92 -0.34 20.09
C ILE A 113 -3.16 -0.35 19.19
N ALA A 114 -2.98 -0.54 17.87
CA ALA A 114 -4.10 -0.59 16.93
C ALA A 114 -5.08 -1.73 17.25
N LYS A 115 -4.57 -2.90 17.58
CA LYS A 115 -5.38 -4.07 17.96
C LYS A 115 -6.21 -3.79 19.19
N GLU A 116 -5.61 -3.25 20.25
CA GLU A 116 -6.29 -2.93 21.51
C GLU A 116 -7.39 -1.87 21.31
N LEU A 117 -7.10 -0.80 20.56
CA LEU A 117 -8.10 0.22 20.26
C LEU A 117 -9.26 -0.36 19.45
N SER A 118 -8.99 -1.25 18.50
CA SER A 118 -10.01 -1.94 17.72
C SER A 118 -10.89 -2.87 18.57
N GLU A 119 -10.30 -3.62 19.52
CA GLU A 119 -11.03 -4.47 20.46
C GLU A 119 -11.97 -3.67 21.39
N ARG A 120 -11.60 -2.43 21.70
CA ARG A 120 -12.43 -1.47 22.45
C ARG A 120 -13.46 -0.74 21.59
N GLY A 121 -13.54 -1.02 20.27
CA GLY A 121 -14.45 -0.38 19.34
C GLY A 121 -14.08 1.08 18.99
N ILE A 122 -12.85 1.52 19.31
CA ILE A 122 -12.38 2.87 18.98
C ILE A 122 -12.02 2.91 17.50
N THR A 123 -12.70 3.82 16.79
CA THR A 123 -12.52 4.00 15.34
C THR A 123 -11.76 5.29 15.02
N GLY A 124 -11.12 5.32 13.88
CA GLY A 124 -10.49 6.52 13.32
C GLY A 124 -11.49 7.43 12.60
N GLN A 125 -10.96 8.38 11.82
CA GLN A 125 -11.81 9.20 10.94
C GLN A 125 -12.69 8.30 10.06
N LYS A 126 -13.93 8.69 9.85
CA LYS A 126 -14.96 7.98 9.03
C LYS A 126 -15.44 6.65 9.64
N GLY A 127 -15.28 6.41 10.92
CA GLY A 127 -15.75 5.19 11.59
C GLY A 127 -15.02 3.91 11.19
N VAL A 128 -13.83 4.02 10.58
CA VAL A 128 -13.01 2.87 10.21
C VAL A 128 -12.10 2.50 11.37
N PRO A 129 -11.93 1.20 11.72
CA PRO A 129 -10.99 0.76 12.74
C PRO A 129 -9.57 1.27 12.44
N MET A 130 -8.84 1.67 13.48
CA MET A 130 -7.45 2.09 13.32
C MET A 130 -6.55 0.88 13.07
N ASP A 131 -5.73 0.96 12.04
CA ASP A 131 -4.68 -0.01 11.75
C ASP A 131 -3.30 0.48 12.19
N ASP A 132 -2.29 -0.36 12.07
CA ASP A 132 -0.90 -0.03 12.43
C ASP A 132 -0.34 1.13 11.60
N SER A 133 -0.82 1.31 10.38
CA SER A 133 -0.42 2.41 9.50
C SER A 133 -0.98 3.74 9.99
N THR A 134 -2.22 3.74 10.47
CA THR A 134 -2.86 4.91 11.08
C THR A 134 -2.14 5.33 12.35
N ILE A 135 -1.81 4.38 13.24
CA ILE A 135 -1.02 4.68 14.46
C ILE A 135 0.35 5.27 14.11
N LYS A 136 1.06 4.67 13.14
CA LYS A 136 2.35 5.22 12.67
C LYS A 136 2.22 6.62 12.08
N PHE A 137 1.13 6.90 11.37
CA PHE A 137 0.85 8.23 10.84
C PHE A 137 0.61 9.23 11.97
N ILE A 138 -0.20 8.88 12.97
CA ILE A 138 -0.45 9.71 14.17
C ILE A 138 0.89 10.04 14.85
N LEU A 139 1.70 9.04 15.15
CA LEU A 139 3.01 9.20 15.81
C LEU A 139 4.00 10.06 15.02
N THR A 140 3.81 10.29 13.72
CA THR A 140 4.69 11.10 12.87
C THR A 140 4.11 12.46 12.49
N THR A 141 2.95 12.80 13.01
CA THR A 141 2.25 14.03 12.66
C THR A 141 2.56 15.13 13.67
N PRO A 142 3.30 16.20 13.30
CA PRO A 142 3.68 17.25 14.23
C PRO A 142 2.50 18.12 14.67
N SER A 143 1.33 17.99 14.05
CA SER A 143 0.13 18.76 14.46
C SER A 143 -0.27 18.53 15.92
N TYR A 144 0.08 17.37 16.48
CA TYR A 144 -0.22 17.06 17.89
C TYR A 144 0.63 17.83 18.90
N THR A 145 1.71 18.48 18.46
CA THR A 145 2.52 19.40 19.27
C THR A 145 2.15 20.88 19.09
N GLY A 146 1.07 21.15 18.36
CA GLY A 146 0.63 22.53 18.08
C GLY A 146 1.08 23.09 16.73
N SER A 147 1.96 22.40 16.01
CA SER A 147 2.59 22.91 14.79
C SER A 147 1.97 22.31 13.52
N MET A 148 1.89 23.12 12.46
CA MET A 148 1.44 22.67 11.13
C MET A 148 2.62 22.65 10.15
N LEU A 149 2.87 21.49 9.54
CA LEU A 149 3.83 21.40 8.44
C LEU A 149 3.09 21.56 7.11
N LEU A 150 3.39 22.64 6.39
CA LEU A 150 2.84 22.96 5.08
C LEU A 150 3.72 22.39 3.95
N GLN A 151 3.17 22.23 2.77
CA GLN A 151 3.84 21.72 1.56
C GLN A 151 4.42 20.30 1.69
N LYS A 152 3.77 19.46 2.53
CA LYS A 152 4.11 18.02 2.65
C LYS A 152 4.00 17.24 1.32
N ASN A 153 3.18 17.74 0.41
CA ASN A 153 2.94 17.13 -0.90
C ASN A 153 2.86 18.22 -1.96
N PHE A 154 3.18 17.85 -3.19
CA PHE A 154 3.02 18.72 -4.36
C PHE A 154 2.49 17.91 -5.55
N ILE A 155 1.99 18.62 -6.56
CA ILE A 155 1.55 18.01 -7.83
C ILE A 155 2.71 18.16 -8.81
N SER A 156 3.22 17.02 -9.31
CA SER A 156 4.27 16.97 -10.34
C SER A 156 3.72 17.39 -11.70
N GLU A 157 4.60 17.58 -12.69
CA GLU A 157 4.24 17.94 -14.06
C GLU A 157 3.26 16.94 -14.71
N GLY A 158 3.35 15.66 -14.36
CA GLY A 158 2.40 14.62 -14.80
C GLY A 158 1.08 14.58 -14.00
N HIS A 159 0.65 15.68 -13.39
CA HIS A 159 -0.58 15.83 -12.59
C HIS A 159 -0.74 14.80 -11.45
N THR A 160 0.36 14.14 -11.05
CA THR A 160 0.34 13.19 -9.95
C THR A 160 0.76 13.83 -8.62
N ARG A 161 0.04 13.50 -7.54
CA ARG A 161 0.39 13.96 -6.20
C ARG A 161 1.59 13.18 -5.68
N LYS A 162 2.68 13.87 -5.37
CA LYS A 162 3.90 13.31 -4.77
C LYS A 162 4.13 13.85 -3.37
N ARG A 163 4.71 13.02 -2.50
CA ARG A 163 5.18 13.46 -1.20
C ARG A 163 6.45 14.29 -1.39
N ASN A 164 6.49 15.48 -0.78
CA ASN A 164 7.69 16.29 -0.75
C ASN A 164 8.75 15.63 0.15
N LYS A 165 9.92 15.36 -0.41
CA LYS A 165 11.08 14.78 0.28
C LYS A 165 12.25 15.77 0.37
N GLY A 166 11.97 17.04 0.09
CA GLY A 166 12.97 18.11 0.02
C GLY A 166 13.07 18.75 -1.36
N GLU A 167 12.26 18.29 -2.36
CA GLU A 167 12.26 18.89 -3.70
C GLU A 167 11.73 20.34 -3.68
N LEU A 168 10.83 20.64 -2.76
CA LEU A 168 10.27 21.98 -2.55
C LEU A 168 10.41 22.40 -1.09
N PRO A 169 10.51 23.70 -0.79
CA PRO A 169 10.51 24.21 0.59
C PRO A 169 9.30 23.71 1.38
N MET A 170 9.50 23.36 2.64
CA MET A 170 8.42 23.05 3.58
C MET A 170 8.40 24.11 4.68
N TYR A 171 7.23 24.49 5.13
CA TYR A 171 7.05 25.57 6.11
C TYR A 171 6.40 25.00 7.36
N MET A 172 6.99 25.31 8.53
CA MET A 172 6.43 24.99 9.83
C MET A 172 5.72 26.22 10.37
N VAL A 173 4.47 26.08 10.77
CA VAL A 173 3.65 27.14 11.38
C VAL A 173 3.26 26.67 12.77
N GLU A 174 3.57 27.47 13.78
CA GLU A 174 3.23 27.19 15.17
C GLU A 174 1.87 27.80 15.55
N GLY A 175 1.23 27.25 16.58
CA GLY A 175 -0.01 27.79 17.13
C GLY A 175 -1.27 27.52 16.31
N MET A 176 -1.18 26.71 15.26
CA MET A 176 -2.36 26.34 14.44
C MET A 176 -3.21 25.23 15.04
N PHE A 177 -2.67 24.49 15.99
CA PHE A 177 -3.33 23.41 16.71
C PHE A 177 -3.25 23.62 18.21
N GLU A 178 -4.29 23.25 18.92
CA GLU A 178 -4.24 23.07 20.36
C GLU A 178 -3.31 21.87 20.67
N PRO A 179 -2.22 22.05 21.44
CA PRO A 179 -1.26 20.98 21.66
C PRO A 179 -1.85 19.87 22.55
N LEU A 180 -1.81 18.63 22.08
CA LEU A 180 -2.22 17.43 22.83
C LEU A 180 -1.03 16.71 23.46
N ILE A 181 0.15 16.84 22.85
CA ILE A 181 1.37 16.15 23.23
C ILE A 181 2.49 17.19 23.37
N THR A 182 3.38 16.99 24.34
CA THR A 182 4.56 17.83 24.50
C THR A 182 5.55 17.60 23.34
N GLN A 183 6.34 18.61 23.01
CA GLN A 183 7.39 18.48 22.02
C GLN A 183 8.40 17.39 22.42
N GLU A 184 8.72 17.31 23.71
CA GLU A 184 9.64 16.30 24.25
C GLU A 184 9.14 14.86 24.03
N ASP A 185 7.86 14.59 24.30
CA ASP A 185 7.28 13.25 24.11
C ASP A 185 7.19 12.89 22.62
N PHE A 186 6.91 13.87 21.77
CA PHE A 186 6.94 13.67 20.33
C PHE A 186 8.34 13.29 19.84
N GLU A 187 9.38 14.00 20.29
CA GLU A 187 10.78 13.72 19.92
C GLU A 187 11.23 12.35 20.43
N LYS A 188 10.88 11.98 21.68
CA LYS A 188 11.12 10.64 22.21
C LYS A 188 10.46 9.56 21.34
N ALA A 189 9.22 9.80 20.89
CA ALA A 189 8.52 8.86 20.01
C ALA A 189 9.24 8.73 18.64
N GLN A 190 9.77 9.84 18.08
CA GLN A 190 10.58 9.79 16.84
C GLN A 190 11.89 9.02 17.07
N ALA A 191 12.59 9.22 18.20
CA ALA A 191 13.81 8.51 18.53
C ALA A 191 13.58 6.99 18.62
N ILE A 192 12.54 6.55 19.33
CA ILE A 192 12.15 5.14 19.42
C ILE A 192 11.84 4.57 18.03
N ARG A 193 11.16 5.35 17.19
CA ARG A 193 10.82 4.94 15.83
C ARG A 193 12.08 4.78 14.97
N ALA A 194 13.04 5.71 15.05
CA ALA A 194 14.31 5.64 14.32
C ALA A 194 15.13 4.42 14.75
N GLU A 195 15.24 4.18 16.06
CA GLU A 195 15.93 3.01 16.60
C GLU A 195 15.30 1.69 16.12
N ARG A 196 13.97 1.60 16.14
CA ARG A 196 13.25 0.42 15.63
C ARG A 196 13.45 0.22 14.13
N ALA A 197 13.51 1.30 13.35
CA ALA A 197 13.76 1.24 11.92
C ALA A 197 15.19 0.77 11.63
N GLU A 198 16.19 1.25 12.37
CA GLU A 198 17.58 0.82 12.26
C GLU A 198 17.74 -0.66 12.63
N LYS A 199 17.16 -1.08 13.75
CA LYS A 199 17.14 -2.51 14.14
C LYS A 199 16.46 -3.40 13.10
N ALA A 200 15.45 -2.90 12.40
CA ALA A 200 14.77 -3.62 11.33
C ALA A 200 15.61 -3.66 10.05
N ALA A 201 16.34 -2.59 9.71
CA ALA A 201 17.24 -2.52 8.57
C ALA A 201 18.47 -3.43 8.75
N ASN A 202 19.02 -3.46 9.98
CA ASN A 202 20.15 -4.33 10.36
C ASN A 202 19.77 -5.81 10.47
N LYS A 203 18.49 -6.15 10.56
CA LYS A 203 18.03 -7.51 10.31
C LYS A 203 18.12 -7.77 8.81
N ASN A 204 19.31 -8.21 8.34
CA ASN A 204 19.44 -8.72 6.98
C ASN A 204 18.26 -9.65 6.69
N PRO A 205 17.32 -9.28 5.81
CA PRO A 205 16.31 -10.23 5.40
C PRO A 205 17.09 -11.37 4.80
N VAL A 206 16.98 -12.58 5.36
CA VAL A 206 17.55 -13.76 4.72
C VAL A 206 16.83 -13.88 3.39
N LEU A 207 17.38 -13.22 2.36
CA LEU A 207 16.91 -13.30 1.01
C LEU A 207 17.05 -14.77 0.59
N THR A 208 15.92 -15.44 0.50
CA THR A 208 15.86 -16.78 -0.05
C THR A 208 15.71 -16.68 -1.57
N ALA A 209 16.03 -17.75 -2.27
CA ALA A 209 15.79 -17.85 -3.72
C ALA A 209 14.35 -17.50 -4.12
N PHE A 210 13.41 -17.59 -3.20
CA PHE A 210 11.97 -17.36 -3.41
C PHE A 210 11.49 -15.96 -2.99
N SER A 211 12.35 -15.09 -2.49
CA SER A 211 11.96 -13.78 -1.95
C SER A 211 11.32 -12.91 -3.04
N GLY A 212 10.12 -12.40 -2.77
CA GLY A 212 9.37 -11.54 -3.69
C GLY A 212 8.61 -12.24 -4.80
N MET A 213 8.92 -13.51 -5.11
CA MET A 213 8.35 -14.23 -6.25
C MET A 213 7.06 -15.00 -5.92
N VAL A 214 6.74 -15.21 -4.63
CA VAL A 214 5.67 -16.11 -4.21
C VAL A 214 4.37 -15.36 -3.99
N LYS A 215 3.31 -15.82 -4.65
CA LYS A 215 1.94 -15.30 -4.53
C LYS A 215 0.96 -16.40 -4.09
N CYS A 216 -0.09 -15.98 -3.41
CA CYS A 216 -1.20 -16.83 -3.04
C CYS A 216 -2.16 -16.99 -4.22
N GLY A 217 -2.50 -18.22 -4.60
CA GLY A 217 -3.44 -18.51 -5.67
C GLY A 217 -4.90 -18.21 -5.31
N GLU A 218 -5.23 -18.18 -4.01
CA GLU A 218 -6.60 -17.88 -3.54
C GLU A 218 -6.90 -16.39 -3.45
N CYS A 219 -5.99 -15.59 -2.87
CA CYS A 219 -6.23 -14.16 -2.60
C CYS A 219 -5.26 -13.22 -3.34
N GLY A 220 -4.32 -13.72 -4.14
CA GLY A 220 -3.35 -12.92 -4.89
C GLY A 220 -2.25 -12.25 -4.05
N CYS A 221 -2.36 -12.25 -2.71
CA CYS A 221 -1.40 -11.60 -1.83
C CYS A 221 -0.04 -12.30 -1.83
N SER A 222 0.97 -11.57 -1.40
CA SER A 222 2.31 -12.13 -1.23
C SER A 222 2.34 -13.18 -0.12
N VAL A 223 3.11 -14.22 -0.36
CA VAL A 223 3.40 -15.29 0.60
C VAL A 223 4.79 -15.05 1.17
N SER A 224 4.92 -15.05 2.50
CA SER A 224 6.16 -14.73 3.20
C SER A 224 6.66 -15.91 4.01
N ARG A 225 8.00 -16.02 4.10
CA ARG A 225 8.63 -17.03 4.93
C ARG A 225 8.46 -16.70 6.41
N ARG A 226 8.05 -17.70 7.19
CA ARG A 226 7.96 -17.65 8.65
C ARG A 226 8.81 -18.75 9.27
N THR A 227 9.47 -18.41 10.37
CA THR A 227 10.15 -19.39 11.22
C THR A 227 9.27 -19.65 12.42
N THR A 228 8.92 -20.91 12.64
CA THR A 228 8.11 -21.38 13.79
C THR A 228 8.90 -22.41 14.55
N LYS A 229 8.42 -22.81 15.75
CA LYS A 229 9.00 -23.91 16.50
C LYS A 229 9.01 -25.24 15.74
N TYR A 230 8.14 -25.38 14.74
CA TYR A 230 8.02 -26.57 13.89
C TYR A 230 8.80 -26.47 12.57
N GLY A 231 9.61 -25.43 12.38
CA GLY A 231 10.42 -25.24 11.19
C GLY A 231 10.06 -24.01 10.38
N LYS A 232 10.69 -23.90 9.22
CA LYS A 232 10.50 -22.79 8.27
C LYS A 232 9.36 -23.13 7.31
N ARG A 233 8.38 -22.24 7.20
CA ARG A 233 7.23 -22.38 6.32
C ARG A 233 6.90 -21.08 5.59
N TRP A 234 6.15 -21.18 4.52
CA TRP A 234 5.65 -20.06 3.74
C TRP A 234 4.16 -19.89 3.98
N ASN A 235 3.75 -18.71 4.46
CA ASN A 235 2.38 -18.37 4.81
C ASN A 235 1.87 -17.21 3.98
N CYS A 236 0.60 -17.25 3.58
CA CYS A 236 -0.08 -16.11 2.98
C CYS A 236 -0.21 -14.97 3.99
N ASN A 237 0.16 -13.76 3.58
CA ASN A 237 0.09 -12.60 4.45
C ASN A 237 -1.36 -12.21 4.82
N THR A 238 -2.34 -12.46 3.93
CA THR A 238 -3.76 -12.27 4.22
C THR A 238 -4.23 -13.22 5.31
N ARG A 239 -3.90 -14.51 5.19
CA ARG A 239 -4.24 -15.51 6.20
C ARG A 239 -3.64 -15.18 7.58
N GLU A 240 -2.38 -14.73 7.62
CA GLU A 240 -1.71 -14.34 8.88
C GLU A 240 -2.40 -13.15 9.57
N ARG A 241 -2.86 -12.18 8.78
CA ARG A 241 -3.42 -10.93 9.31
C ARG A 241 -4.91 -11.00 9.58
N LYS A 242 -5.67 -11.70 8.72
CA LYS A 242 -7.14 -11.67 8.70
C LYS A 242 -7.78 -13.02 9.05
N GLY A 243 -6.97 -14.08 9.22
CA GLY A 243 -7.46 -15.40 9.59
C GLY A 243 -7.73 -16.33 8.41
N MET A 244 -8.12 -17.57 8.77
CA MET A 244 -8.37 -18.65 7.82
C MET A 244 -9.68 -18.45 7.03
N ASP A 245 -10.62 -17.74 7.59
CA ASP A 245 -11.93 -17.47 6.97
C ASP A 245 -11.79 -16.55 5.73
N VAL A 246 -10.73 -15.73 5.68
CA VAL A 246 -10.47 -14.81 4.56
C VAL A 246 -9.57 -15.44 3.49
N CYS A 247 -8.68 -16.35 3.88
CA CYS A 247 -7.81 -17.07 2.95
C CYS A 247 -7.47 -18.45 3.50
N GLY A 248 -7.94 -19.50 2.83
CA GLY A 248 -7.78 -20.89 3.22
C GLY A 248 -6.41 -21.48 2.87
N LEU A 249 -5.54 -20.79 2.12
CA LEU A 249 -4.26 -21.34 1.66
C LEU A 249 -3.45 -21.92 2.83
N ARG A 250 -3.22 -23.23 2.78
CA ARG A 250 -2.41 -23.94 3.77
C ARG A 250 -0.92 -23.56 3.64
N PRO A 251 -0.20 -23.47 4.78
CA PRO A 251 1.24 -23.23 4.76
C PRO A 251 1.99 -24.24 3.90
N VAL A 252 3.04 -23.79 3.23
CA VAL A 252 3.96 -24.65 2.48
C VAL A 252 5.28 -24.73 3.24
N TYR A 253 5.77 -25.91 3.51
CA TYR A 253 7.05 -26.07 4.20
C TYR A 253 8.22 -25.80 3.26
N LYS A 254 9.34 -25.37 3.84
CA LYS A 254 10.55 -25.04 3.08
C LYS A 254 10.99 -26.22 2.17
N SER A 255 11.04 -27.42 2.73
CA SER A 255 11.42 -28.63 2.00
C SER A 255 10.47 -28.94 0.83
N GLU A 256 9.16 -28.79 1.03
CA GLU A 256 8.15 -28.99 -0.01
C GLU A 256 8.37 -28.02 -1.19
N LEU A 257 8.62 -26.73 -0.89
CA LEU A 257 8.84 -25.72 -1.92
C LEU A 257 10.16 -25.96 -2.67
N GLU A 258 11.21 -26.36 -1.96
CA GLU A 258 12.51 -26.68 -2.56
C GLU A 258 12.43 -27.90 -3.48
N GLN A 259 11.78 -28.97 -3.05
CA GLN A 259 11.54 -30.17 -3.87
C GLN A 259 10.68 -29.86 -5.11
N ALA A 260 9.60 -29.10 -4.91
CA ALA A 260 8.74 -28.69 -6.02
C ALA A 260 9.50 -27.83 -7.04
N SER A 261 10.42 -26.99 -6.59
CA SER A 261 11.26 -26.15 -7.45
C SER A 261 12.24 -26.98 -8.28
N ALA A 262 12.91 -27.97 -7.66
CA ALA A 262 13.81 -28.90 -8.35
C ALA A 262 13.04 -29.68 -9.43
N ALA A 263 11.90 -30.26 -9.09
CA ALA A 263 11.04 -30.98 -10.03
C ALA A 263 10.54 -30.07 -11.18
N ALA A 264 10.18 -28.82 -10.89
CA ALA A 264 9.76 -27.87 -11.91
C ALA A 264 10.88 -27.51 -12.90
N LEU A 265 12.12 -27.42 -12.43
CA LEU A 265 13.29 -27.11 -13.27
C LEU A 265 13.92 -28.37 -13.90
N GLY A 266 13.52 -29.58 -13.47
CA GLY A 266 14.11 -30.85 -13.94
C GLY A 266 15.49 -31.10 -13.34
N LEU A 267 15.72 -30.67 -12.10
CA LEU A 267 16.96 -30.81 -11.36
C LEU A 267 16.83 -31.93 -10.33
N ASP A 268 17.92 -32.66 -10.10
CA ASP A 268 17.96 -33.73 -9.08
C ASP A 268 17.94 -33.19 -7.65
N ALA A 269 18.42 -31.94 -7.45
CA ALA A 269 18.45 -31.27 -6.17
C ALA A 269 18.07 -29.78 -6.31
N PHE A 270 17.69 -29.17 -5.19
CA PHE A 270 17.33 -27.75 -5.16
C PHE A 270 18.55 -26.85 -5.43
N ASP A 271 18.45 -26.01 -6.44
CA ASP A 271 19.39 -24.95 -6.77
C ASP A 271 18.71 -23.58 -6.72
N GLY A 272 19.08 -22.78 -5.72
CA GLY A 272 18.51 -21.45 -5.51
C GLY A 272 18.88 -20.43 -6.59
N GLU A 273 20.04 -20.53 -7.23
CA GLU A 273 20.46 -19.63 -8.30
C GLU A 273 19.74 -19.96 -9.61
N ALA A 274 19.52 -21.24 -9.91
CA ALA A 274 18.70 -21.68 -11.04
C ALA A 274 17.25 -21.15 -10.87
N VAL A 275 16.68 -21.20 -9.67
CA VAL A 275 15.35 -20.64 -9.40
C VAL A 275 15.31 -19.15 -9.67
N LYS A 276 16.26 -18.36 -9.20
CA LYS A 276 16.33 -16.90 -9.46
C LYS A 276 16.48 -16.58 -10.94
N ARG A 277 17.24 -17.38 -11.66
CA ARG A 277 17.52 -17.20 -13.08
C ARG A 277 16.30 -17.52 -13.94
N GLU A 278 15.62 -18.62 -13.68
CA GLU A 278 14.62 -19.19 -14.58
C GLU A 278 13.17 -18.91 -14.17
N VAL A 279 12.89 -18.77 -12.85
CA VAL A 279 11.54 -18.55 -12.34
C VAL A 279 11.23 -17.05 -12.23
N GLY A 280 10.10 -16.64 -12.82
CA GLY A 280 9.61 -15.27 -12.71
C GLY A 280 8.62 -15.12 -11.55
N GLN A 281 7.72 -16.08 -11.37
CA GLN A 281 6.69 -16.06 -10.32
C GLN A 281 6.34 -17.48 -9.89
N ILE A 282 6.00 -17.62 -8.62
CA ILE A 282 5.48 -18.87 -8.03
C ILE A 282 4.09 -18.58 -7.46
N VAL A 283 3.10 -19.36 -7.86
CA VAL A 283 1.74 -19.27 -7.33
C VAL A 283 1.43 -20.50 -6.51
N MET A 284 1.13 -20.31 -5.23
CA MET A 284 0.76 -21.39 -4.31
C MET A 284 -0.74 -21.53 -4.24
N ASN A 285 -1.24 -22.67 -4.68
CA ASN A 285 -2.63 -23.09 -4.58
C ASN A 285 -2.82 -24.12 -3.45
N ALA A 286 -4.07 -24.49 -3.16
CA ALA A 286 -4.38 -25.48 -2.13
C ALA A 286 -3.70 -26.83 -2.42
N ASP A 287 -3.75 -27.31 -3.67
CA ASP A 287 -3.33 -28.66 -4.08
C ASP A 287 -2.08 -28.65 -4.97
N SER A 288 -1.59 -27.49 -5.40
CA SER A 288 -0.48 -27.39 -6.35
C SER A 288 0.35 -26.13 -6.16
N ILE A 289 1.58 -26.18 -6.67
CA ILE A 289 2.47 -25.01 -6.79
C ILE A 289 2.76 -24.82 -8.26
N GLU A 290 2.41 -23.64 -8.79
CA GLU A 290 2.66 -23.28 -10.18
C GLU A 290 3.91 -22.41 -10.29
N PHE A 291 4.82 -22.84 -11.16
CA PHE A 291 6.05 -22.11 -11.48
C PHE A 291 5.90 -21.45 -12.84
N ARG A 292 5.82 -20.15 -12.88
CA ARG A 292 5.82 -19.35 -14.12
C ARG A 292 7.25 -18.97 -14.44
N LEU A 293 7.80 -19.64 -15.46
CA LEU A 293 9.17 -19.41 -15.89
C LEU A 293 9.28 -18.11 -16.72
N LYS A 294 10.45 -17.50 -16.71
CA LYS A 294 10.72 -16.28 -17.48
C LYS A 294 10.61 -16.46 -18.99
N ASN A 295 10.72 -17.71 -19.48
CA ASN A 295 10.51 -18.08 -20.88
C ASN A 295 9.03 -18.25 -21.26
N GLY A 296 8.09 -17.88 -20.38
CA GLY A 296 6.65 -17.98 -20.60
C GLY A 296 6.02 -19.35 -20.32
N LYS A 297 6.82 -20.40 -20.07
CA LYS A 297 6.29 -21.72 -19.73
C LYS A 297 5.77 -21.75 -18.29
N VAL A 298 4.67 -22.49 -18.08
CA VAL A 298 4.10 -22.73 -16.75
C VAL A 298 4.23 -24.22 -16.43
N LYS A 299 4.82 -24.51 -15.28
CA LYS A 299 4.93 -25.88 -14.75
C LYS A 299 4.14 -25.98 -13.45
N LYS A 300 3.25 -26.95 -13.36
CA LYS A 300 2.41 -27.21 -12.21
C LYS A 300 2.88 -28.48 -11.51
N ILE A 301 3.26 -28.35 -10.24
CA ILE A 301 3.67 -29.45 -9.38
C ILE A 301 2.57 -29.66 -8.34
N MET A 302 2.06 -30.89 -8.25
CA MET A 302 1.07 -31.25 -7.24
C MET A 302 1.73 -31.29 -5.86
N ARG A 303 1.07 -30.74 -4.87
CA ARG A 303 1.53 -30.79 -3.49
C ARG A 303 1.33 -32.20 -2.95
N ALA A 304 2.39 -32.79 -2.41
CA ALA A 304 2.26 -34.02 -1.65
C ALA A 304 1.48 -33.67 -0.36
N TYR A 305 0.26 -34.18 -0.25
CA TYR A 305 -0.55 -34.02 0.96
C TYR A 305 0.10 -34.81 2.10
N GLN A 306 1.01 -34.18 2.84
CA GLN A 306 1.38 -34.68 4.15
C GLN A 306 0.29 -34.25 5.12
N ARG A 307 -0.68 -35.14 5.36
CA ARG A 307 -1.49 -35.04 6.58
C ARG A 307 -0.49 -34.92 7.73
N GLY A 308 -0.50 -33.80 8.42
CA GLY A 308 0.27 -33.67 9.66
C GLY A 308 -0.15 -34.84 10.54
N ARG A 309 0.73 -35.80 10.75
CA ARG A 309 0.46 -36.88 11.71
C ARG A 309 0.25 -36.19 13.05
N SER A 310 -1.00 -36.15 13.54
CA SER A 310 -1.24 -35.73 14.91
C SER A 310 -0.42 -36.67 15.81
N ALA A 311 0.00 -36.19 16.97
CA ALA A 311 0.71 -37.06 17.94
C ALA A 311 -0.06 -38.34 18.26
N PHE A 312 -1.35 -38.37 17.94
CA PHE A 312 -2.29 -39.46 18.15
C PHE A 312 -2.63 -40.25 16.88
N SER A 313 -2.17 -39.81 15.71
CA SER A 313 -2.42 -40.51 14.43
C SER A 313 -1.81 -41.92 14.52
N GLN A 314 -2.66 -42.94 14.35
CA GLN A 314 -2.37 -44.38 14.47
C GLN A 314 -2.09 -44.90 15.91
N LYS A 315 -2.20 -44.05 16.95
CA LYS A 315 -1.99 -44.46 18.34
C LYS A 315 -3.30 -44.71 19.11
N ILE A 316 -4.44 -44.31 18.56
CA ILE A 316 -5.75 -44.48 19.17
C ILE A 316 -6.48 -45.59 18.43
N THR A 317 -6.88 -46.64 19.14
CA THR A 317 -7.71 -47.72 18.65
C THR A 317 -9.06 -47.71 19.37
N CYS A 318 -10.13 -47.99 18.63
CA CYS A 318 -11.44 -48.13 19.22
C CYS A 318 -11.47 -49.33 20.20
N GLY A 319 -11.84 -49.10 21.45
CA GLY A 319 -11.93 -50.16 22.47
C GLY A 319 -12.99 -51.23 22.14
N CYS A 320 -13.96 -50.94 21.29
CA CYS A 320 -15.03 -51.88 20.96
C CYS A 320 -14.70 -52.77 19.77
N CYS A 321 -14.07 -52.24 18.70
CA CYS A 321 -13.86 -52.96 17.46
C CYS A 321 -12.40 -53.07 17.01
N GLY A 322 -11.45 -52.53 17.78
CA GLY A 322 -10.02 -52.58 17.49
C GLY A 322 -9.56 -51.78 16.26
N ARG A 323 -10.45 -51.02 15.57
CA ARG A 323 -10.06 -50.16 14.44
C ARG A 323 -9.24 -48.96 14.91
N LYS A 324 -8.20 -48.68 14.18
CA LYS A 324 -7.45 -47.42 14.38
C LYS A 324 -8.34 -46.24 14.00
N LEU A 325 -8.44 -45.27 14.93
CA LEU A 325 -9.19 -44.05 14.71
C LEU A 325 -8.28 -43.04 13.96
N GLU A 326 -8.74 -42.61 12.81
CA GLU A 326 -8.14 -41.43 12.12
C GLU A 326 -8.79 -40.18 12.65
N CYS A 327 -7.98 -39.30 13.24
CA CYS A 327 -8.45 -37.97 13.65
C CYS A 327 -8.38 -37.07 12.42
N ASP A 328 -9.53 -36.73 11.84
CA ASP A 328 -9.67 -35.64 10.91
C ASP A 328 -9.80 -34.33 11.70
N TYR A 329 -8.80 -33.48 11.55
CA TYR A 329 -8.86 -32.07 11.99
C TYR A 329 -8.87 -31.17 10.76
#